data_c422ab3a8dc8657551080d227d2dc435
#
_entry.id   c422ab3a8dc8657551080d227d2dc435
#
_cell.length_a   1.000
_cell.length_b   1.000
_cell.length_c   1.000
_cell.angle_alpha   90.00
_cell.angle_beta   90.00
_cell.angle_gamma   90.00
#
_symmetry.space_group_name_H-M   'P 1'
#
loop_
_entity.id
_entity.type
_entity.pdbx_description
1 polymer ?
#
loop_
_entity_poly.entity_id
_entity_poly.type
_entity_poly.pdbx_seq_one_letter_code
_entity_poly.pdbx_strand_id
1 'polypeptide(L)'
;MSNPIIPHLPVIIIGGGQAGLSMSHCLQQAGIDHLVLEKHSAMHVWRTQRWDNFCLVTPNWQCALPGHAYDGPDPHGFMKKDEINAYLAAFRRKVAPPIREGVAVRRVSPRVQGGFD
;
A
#
# COMPACT_ATOMS: atom_id res chain seq x y z
N MET A 1 19.44 -2.44 -19.72
CA MET A 1 18.12 -2.84 -19.23
C MET A 1 17.05 -1.88 -19.73
N SER A 2 16.05 -2.41 -20.40
CA SER A 2 14.94 -1.58 -20.85
C SER A 2 14.02 -1.24 -19.69
N ASN A 3 13.45 -0.04 -19.70
CA ASN A 3 12.42 0.34 -18.73
C ASN A 3 11.15 -0.48 -18.96
N PRO A 4 10.41 -0.82 -17.89
CA PRO A 4 9.15 -1.49 -18.06
C PRO A 4 8.17 -0.60 -18.83
N ILE A 5 7.40 -1.20 -19.73
CA ILE A 5 6.33 -0.50 -20.45
C ILE A 5 5.15 -0.39 -19.51
N ILE A 6 4.73 0.83 -19.20
CA ILE A 6 3.58 1.12 -18.36
C ILE A 6 2.45 1.57 -19.29
N PRO A 7 1.32 0.86 -19.33
CA PRO A 7 0.21 1.26 -20.17
C PRO A 7 -0.40 2.58 -19.69
N HIS A 8 -1.11 3.27 -20.57
CA HIS A 8 -1.90 4.42 -20.15
C HIS A 8 -3.12 3.93 -19.36
N LEU A 9 -3.24 4.38 -18.13
CA LEU A 9 -4.32 4.00 -17.23
C LEU A 9 -4.97 5.25 -16.62
N PRO A 10 -6.25 5.15 -16.20
CA PRO A 10 -6.91 6.27 -15.52
C PRO A 10 -6.17 6.74 -14.27
N VAL A 11 -5.57 5.83 -13.51
CA VAL A 11 -4.86 6.14 -12.27
C VAL A 11 -3.58 5.33 -12.17
N ILE A 12 -2.49 5.99 -11.78
CA ILE A 12 -1.25 5.35 -11.34
C ILE A 12 -1.01 5.75 -9.90
N ILE A 13 -0.78 4.77 -9.04
CA ILE A 13 -0.47 4.98 -7.63
C ILE A 13 1.03 4.80 -7.45
N ILE A 14 1.70 5.82 -6.90
CA ILE A 14 3.13 5.76 -6.61
C ILE A 14 3.31 5.42 -5.13
N GLY A 15 3.85 4.25 -4.88
CA GLY A 15 4.09 3.74 -3.54
C GLY A 15 3.09 2.67 -3.11
N GLY A 16 3.62 1.53 -2.67
CA GLY A 16 2.87 0.35 -2.22
C GLY A 16 2.80 0.22 -0.71
N GLY A 17 2.74 1.34 0.02
CA GLY A 17 2.51 1.35 1.46
C GLY A 17 1.03 1.27 1.80
N GLN A 18 0.68 1.52 3.05
CA GLN A 18 -0.72 1.42 3.49
C GLN A 18 -1.64 2.38 2.74
N ALA A 19 -1.19 3.59 2.46
CA ALA A 19 -2.00 4.57 1.74
C ALA A 19 -2.24 4.14 0.30
N GLY A 20 -1.19 3.67 -0.39
CA GLY A 20 -1.30 3.20 -1.78
C GLY A 20 -2.19 1.98 -1.91
N LEU A 21 -2.06 1.00 -1.03
CA LEU A 21 -2.91 -0.18 -1.04
C LEU A 21 -4.35 0.14 -0.64
N SER A 22 -4.57 1.09 0.26
CA SER A 22 -5.92 1.56 0.61
C SER A 22 -6.59 2.22 -0.58
N MET A 23 -5.85 3.06 -1.32
CA MET A 23 -6.36 3.68 -2.55
C MET A 23 -6.69 2.61 -3.60
N SER A 24 -5.81 1.61 -3.76
CA SER A 24 -6.05 0.50 -4.69
C SER A 24 -7.35 -0.22 -4.34
N HIS A 25 -7.58 -0.51 -3.06
CA HIS A 25 -8.84 -1.11 -2.62
C HIS A 25 -10.04 -0.28 -3.04
N CYS A 26 -10.00 1.03 -2.78
CA CYS A 26 -11.10 1.94 -3.13
C CYS A 26 -11.33 2.00 -4.65
N LEU A 27 -10.25 2.03 -5.44
CA LEU A 27 -10.35 2.04 -6.90
C LEU A 27 -10.93 0.73 -7.44
N GLN A 28 -10.56 -0.40 -6.84
CA GLN A 28 -11.15 -1.70 -7.20
C GLN A 28 -12.66 -1.71 -6.92
N GLN A 29 -13.08 -1.19 -5.77
CA GLN A 29 -14.50 -1.08 -5.44
C GLN A 29 -15.26 -0.18 -6.41
N ALA A 30 -14.61 0.83 -6.95
CA ALA A 30 -15.19 1.75 -7.93
C ALA A 30 -15.08 1.25 -9.37
N GLY A 31 -14.41 0.12 -9.61
CA GLY A 31 -14.21 -0.42 -10.95
C GLY A 31 -13.29 0.43 -11.82
N ILE A 32 -12.33 1.13 -11.22
CA ILE A 32 -11.39 2.01 -11.93
C ILE A 32 -10.08 1.28 -12.14
N ASP A 33 -9.65 1.14 -13.40
CA ASP A 33 -8.36 0.54 -13.72
C ASP A 33 -7.22 1.39 -13.18
N HIS A 34 -6.24 0.73 -12.60
CA HIS A 34 -5.08 1.40 -12.01
C HIS A 34 -3.89 0.45 -11.91
N LEU A 35 -2.75 0.99 -11.55
CA LEU A 35 -1.52 0.24 -11.30
C LEU A 35 -0.77 0.90 -10.16
N VAL A 36 -0.26 0.09 -9.24
CA VAL A 36 0.61 0.53 -8.16
C VAL A 36 2.06 0.30 -8.57
N LEU A 37 2.88 1.32 -8.46
CA LEU A 37 4.33 1.23 -8.74
C LEU A 37 5.07 1.36 -7.41
N GLU A 38 5.79 0.33 -7.03
CA GLU A 38 6.50 0.28 -5.77
C GLU A 38 8.00 0.07 -6.00
N LYS A 39 8.81 0.92 -5.37
CA LYS A 39 10.26 0.89 -5.52
C LYS A 39 10.88 -0.40 -4.99
N HIS A 40 10.39 -0.90 -3.88
CA HIS A 40 10.87 -2.12 -3.22
C HIS A 40 9.81 -3.20 -3.29
N SER A 41 9.16 -3.46 -2.18
CA SER A 41 8.04 -4.39 -2.06
C SER A 41 6.92 -3.74 -1.26
N ALA A 42 5.70 -4.23 -1.41
CA ALA A 42 4.56 -3.71 -0.67
C ALA A 42 4.86 -3.71 0.83
N MET A 43 4.54 -2.61 1.51
CA MET A 43 4.73 -2.43 2.95
C MET A 43 6.20 -2.49 3.42
N HIS A 44 7.15 -2.24 2.49
CA HIS A 44 8.59 -2.34 2.76
C HIS A 44 9.03 -1.55 4.01
N VAL A 45 8.58 -0.29 4.13
CA VAL A 45 8.96 0.59 5.24
C VAL A 45 8.57 -0.01 6.60
N TRP A 46 7.39 -0.62 6.68
CA TRP A 46 6.93 -1.24 7.90
C TRP A 46 7.77 -2.44 8.32
N ARG A 47 8.32 -3.19 7.36
CA ARG A 47 9.15 -4.35 7.64
C ARG A 47 10.59 -4.00 7.98
N THR A 48 11.13 -2.91 7.41
CA THR A 48 12.58 -2.64 7.41
C THR A 48 12.99 -1.39 8.17
N GLN A 49 12.08 -0.40 8.33
CA GLN A 49 12.44 0.91 8.89
C GLN A 49 11.81 1.19 10.25
N ARG A 50 11.44 0.15 10.96
CA ARG A 50 10.96 0.24 12.34
C ARG A 50 11.90 -0.55 13.26
N TRP A 51 12.12 -0.03 14.47
CA TRP A 51 12.97 -0.72 15.45
C TRP A 51 12.24 -1.93 16.05
N ASP A 52 13.02 -2.85 16.64
CA ASP A 52 12.51 -4.16 17.06
C ASP A 52 11.42 -4.07 18.12
N ASN A 53 11.53 -3.10 19.03
CA ASN A 53 10.56 -2.90 20.10
C ASN A 53 9.43 -1.94 19.71
N PHE A 54 9.30 -1.64 18.43
CA PHE A 54 8.27 -0.72 17.95
C PHE A 54 6.89 -1.25 18.30
N CYS A 55 6.04 -0.34 18.80
CA CYS A 55 4.66 -0.60 19.14
C CYS A 55 3.81 0.58 18.70
N LEU A 56 2.62 0.31 18.15
CA LEU A 56 1.70 1.39 17.81
C LEU A 56 1.21 2.09 19.07
N VAL A 57 0.98 3.39 18.95
CA VAL A 57 0.36 4.19 20.02
C VAL A 57 -1.16 4.31 19.83
N THR A 58 -1.69 3.76 18.74
CA THR A 58 -3.11 3.68 18.45
C THR A 58 -3.62 2.32 18.91
N PRO A 59 -4.67 2.27 19.77
CA PRO A 59 -5.19 0.98 20.22
C PRO A 59 -5.75 0.16 19.07
N ASN A 60 -5.70 -1.16 19.23
CA ASN A 60 -6.00 -2.10 18.15
C ASN A 60 -7.41 -1.93 17.57
N TRP A 61 -8.39 -1.57 18.38
CA TRP A 61 -9.77 -1.37 17.90
C TRP A 61 -9.89 -0.19 16.91
N GLN A 62 -8.94 0.73 16.90
CA GLN A 62 -8.90 1.84 15.95
C GLN A 62 -8.14 1.49 14.66
N CYS A 63 -7.50 0.33 14.61
CA CYS A 63 -6.77 -0.11 13.42
C CYS A 63 -7.74 -0.72 12.42
N ALA A 64 -8.18 0.09 11.47
CA ALA A 64 -9.16 -0.31 10.47
C ALA A 64 -8.77 0.25 9.10
N LEU A 65 -7.97 -0.52 8.37
CA LEU A 65 -7.73 -0.27 6.95
C LEU A 65 -8.99 -0.65 6.15
N PRO A 66 -9.18 -0.10 4.94
CA PRO A 66 -10.38 -0.39 4.16
C PRO A 66 -10.65 -1.89 4.00
N GLY A 67 -11.80 -2.35 4.50
CA GLY A 67 -12.17 -3.76 4.45
C GLY A 67 -11.34 -4.68 5.35
N HIS A 68 -10.54 -4.13 6.27
CA HIS A 68 -9.58 -4.89 7.07
C HIS A 68 -9.41 -4.31 8.47
N ALA A 69 -10.45 -4.37 9.27
CA ALA A 69 -10.38 -3.97 10.68
C ALA A 69 -9.59 -4.99 11.49
N TYR A 70 -9.00 -4.53 12.60
CA TYR A 70 -8.41 -5.46 13.56
C TYR A 70 -9.49 -6.37 14.11
N ASP A 71 -9.24 -7.68 14.09
CA ASP A 71 -10.16 -8.71 14.56
C ASP A 71 -9.53 -9.67 15.58
N GLY A 72 -8.39 -9.30 16.13
CA GLY A 72 -7.67 -10.12 17.10
C GLY A 72 -8.28 -10.07 18.50
N PRO A 73 -7.66 -10.80 19.45
CA PRO A 73 -8.22 -11.01 20.78
C PRO A 73 -8.00 -9.86 21.77
N ASP A 74 -7.22 -8.83 21.39
CA ASP A 74 -6.83 -7.76 22.31
C ASP A 74 -7.18 -6.38 21.74
N PRO A 75 -8.47 -6.00 21.69
CA PRO A 75 -8.87 -4.73 21.07
C PRO A 75 -8.37 -3.49 21.82
N HIS A 76 -8.07 -3.60 23.09
CA HIS A 76 -7.59 -2.47 23.90
C HIS A 76 -6.06 -2.41 24.00
N GLY A 77 -5.37 -3.39 23.45
CA GLY A 77 -3.92 -3.42 23.41
C GLY A 77 -3.35 -2.66 22.23
N PHE A 78 -2.05 -2.79 22.05
CA PHE A 78 -1.30 -2.13 20.98
C PHE A 78 -0.47 -3.16 20.24
N MET A 79 -0.52 -3.14 18.90
CA MET A 79 0.24 -4.09 18.10
C MET A 79 1.73 -3.78 18.16
N LYS A 80 2.53 -4.81 18.41
CA LYS A 80 3.98 -4.79 18.27
C LYS A 80 4.36 -4.96 16.79
N LYS A 81 5.66 -4.76 16.49
CA LYS A 81 6.17 -4.80 15.12
C LYS A 81 5.71 -6.04 14.34
N ASP A 82 5.87 -7.22 14.91
CA ASP A 82 5.52 -8.46 14.22
C ASP A 82 4.00 -8.59 13.98
N GLU A 83 3.21 -8.15 14.95
CA GLU A 83 1.76 -8.15 14.83
C GLU A 83 1.29 -7.16 13.75
N ILE A 84 1.90 -5.95 13.71
CA ILE A 84 1.62 -4.96 12.67
C ILE A 84 1.97 -5.52 11.30
N ASN A 85 3.15 -6.13 11.16
CA ASN A 85 3.58 -6.71 9.89
C ASN A 85 2.65 -7.83 9.43
N ALA A 86 2.18 -8.67 10.34
CA ALA A 86 1.20 -9.72 10.04
C ALA A 86 -0.14 -9.12 9.59
N TYR A 87 -0.59 -8.08 10.27
CA TYR A 87 -1.82 -7.36 9.94
C TYR A 87 -1.74 -6.73 8.54
N LEU A 88 -0.62 -6.07 8.23
CA LEU A 88 -0.40 -5.42 6.94
C LEU A 88 -0.23 -6.45 5.81
N ALA A 89 0.44 -7.57 6.07
CA ALA A 89 0.56 -8.65 5.10
C ALA A 89 -0.80 -9.26 4.76
N ALA A 90 -1.66 -9.43 5.76
CA ALA A 90 -3.04 -9.89 5.53
C ALA A 90 -3.84 -8.88 4.71
N PHE A 91 -3.67 -7.60 4.96
CA PHE A 91 -4.30 -6.54 4.17
C PHE A 91 -3.85 -6.59 2.72
N ARG A 92 -2.54 -6.72 2.48
CA ARG A 92 -1.97 -6.84 1.13
C ARG A 92 -2.59 -8.02 0.38
N ARG A 93 -2.77 -9.16 1.06
CA ARG A 93 -3.40 -10.34 0.45
C ARG A 93 -4.88 -10.11 0.11
N LYS A 94 -5.61 -9.42 0.99
CA LYS A 94 -7.03 -9.10 0.76
C LYS A 94 -7.21 -8.13 -0.41
N VAL A 95 -6.40 -7.10 -0.48
CA VAL A 95 -6.49 -6.10 -1.55
C VAL A 95 -6.10 -6.71 -2.88
N ALA A 96 -5.07 -7.55 -2.90
CA ALA A 96 -4.52 -8.13 -4.12
C ALA A 96 -4.36 -7.08 -5.23
N PRO A 97 -3.57 -6.01 -4.98
CA PRO A 97 -3.51 -4.87 -5.88
C PRO A 97 -2.81 -5.23 -7.20
N PRO A 98 -3.18 -4.57 -8.31
CA PRO A 98 -2.35 -4.61 -9.51
C PRO A 98 -1.08 -3.81 -9.23
N ILE A 99 0.02 -4.49 -8.96
CA ILE A 99 1.26 -3.86 -8.48
C ILE A 99 2.46 -4.36 -9.28
N ARG A 100 3.39 -3.45 -9.57
CA ARG A 100 4.74 -3.76 -10.04
C ARG A 100 5.73 -3.34 -8.98
N GLU A 101 6.37 -4.30 -8.37
CA GLU A 101 7.42 -4.08 -7.38
C GLU A 101 8.78 -3.93 -8.08
N GLY A 102 9.74 -3.27 -7.45
CA GLY A 102 11.05 -3.00 -8.03
C GLY A 102 11.04 -1.90 -9.09
N VAL A 103 10.04 -1.05 -9.12
CA VAL A 103 9.91 0.06 -10.08
C VAL A 103 9.98 1.38 -9.32
N ALA A 104 11.06 2.12 -9.50
CA ALA A 104 11.24 3.44 -8.90
C ALA A 104 10.75 4.51 -9.88
N VAL A 105 9.73 5.26 -9.48
CA VAL A 105 9.29 6.42 -10.24
C VAL A 105 10.26 7.57 -9.97
N ARG A 106 10.83 8.13 -11.04
CA ARG A 106 11.82 9.21 -10.94
C ARG A 106 11.24 10.56 -11.28
N ARG A 107 10.19 10.58 -12.08
CA ARG A 107 9.62 11.84 -12.57
C ARG A 107 8.15 11.64 -12.93
N VAL A 108 7.34 12.63 -12.60
CA VAL A 108 5.96 12.77 -13.05
C VAL A 108 5.86 14.12 -13.74
N SER A 109 5.39 14.14 -14.98
CA SER A 109 5.29 15.38 -15.76
C SER A 109 3.89 15.57 -16.32
N PRO A 110 3.31 16.76 -16.21
CA PRO A 110 2.01 17.03 -16.82
C PRO A 110 2.15 17.06 -18.36
N ARG A 111 1.12 16.54 -19.03
CA ARG A 111 1.06 16.53 -20.50
C ARG A 111 0.27 17.75 -20.98
N VAL A 112 0.64 18.28 -22.15
CA VAL A 112 -0.05 19.42 -22.76
C VAL A 112 -1.52 19.11 -23.02
N GLN A 113 -1.84 17.89 -23.44
CA GLN A 113 -3.20 17.46 -23.75
C GLN A 113 -3.94 16.89 -22.52
N GLY A 114 -3.39 17.08 -21.33
CA GLY A 114 -3.95 16.56 -20.09
C GLY A 114 -3.36 15.23 -19.66
N GLY A 115 -3.46 14.93 -18.38
CA GLY A 115 -2.86 13.76 -17.79
C GLY A 115 -1.38 13.96 -17.48
N PHE A 116 -0.69 12.85 -17.22
CA PHE A 116 0.70 12.84 -16.77
C PHE A 116 1.50 11.73 -17.46
N ASP A 117 2.81 11.99 -17.56
CA ASP A 117 3.80 10.99 -17.94
C ASP A 117 4.68 10.67 -16.74
#